data_1e6f058ef7cd00aa3f3e936e39ae0071
#
_entry.id   1e6f058ef7cd00aa3f3e936e39ae0071
#
_cell.length_a   1.000
_cell.length_b   1.000
_cell.length_c   1.000
_cell.angle_alpha   90.00
_cell.angle_beta   90.00
_cell.angle_gamma   90.00
#
_symmetry.space_group_name_H-M   'P 1'
#
loop_
_entity.id
_entity.type
_entity.pdbx_description
1 polymer ?
#
loop_
_entity_poly.entity_id
_entity_poly.type
_entity_poly.pdbx_seq_one_letter_code
_entity_poly.pdbx_strand_id
1 'polypeptide(L)'
;VIDDVLPQSQLTLVSGRERSRWEYVLEHRAALVFTYNGQPTVDRNPEVMILNGTETQRIQRQPAVEKQLRQILQKHGFKKASRKSSLDRRGEMFTLPDDSAWLGFMHEGLATLRALNWQVEINDGFHFNVQPVEHWYAEVEEEAGHQWFDLQLGIVVNGQRYSLLPILLHLLRTQPRLLDPVNLAQRSDDEKLLIELKPSGFGDSSGAKVALPLRVSKAHGDFL
;
A
#
# COMPACT_ATOMS: atom_id res chain seq x y z
N VAL A 1 -2.84 -39.85 -6.48
CA VAL A 1 -2.53 -38.75 -5.55
C VAL A 1 -1.10 -38.33 -5.85
N ILE A 2 -0.86 -37.04 -5.97
CA ILE A 2 0.48 -36.47 -6.22
C ILE A 2 0.89 -35.73 -4.93
N ASP A 3 2.02 -36.14 -4.32
CA ASP A 3 2.44 -35.64 -3.02
C ASP A 3 3.53 -34.56 -3.08
N ASP A 4 4.17 -34.33 -4.26
CA ASP A 4 5.36 -33.51 -4.39
C ASP A 4 5.10 -32.08 -4.91
N VAL A 5 3.84 -31.64 -4.99
CA VAL A 5 3.52 -30.30 -5.46
C VAL A 5 3.61 -29.31 -4.30
N LEU A 6 4.48 -28.31 -4.44
CA LEU A 6 4.60 -27.22 -3.45
C LEU A 6 3.49 -26.18 -3.62
N PRO A 7 2.98 -25.63 -2.52
CA PRO A 7 2.02 -24.54 -2.57
C PRO A 7 2.68 -23.25 -3.06
N GLN A 8 1.98 -22.53 -3.92
CA GLN A 8 2.29 -21.16 -4.30
C GLN A 8 1.42 -20.22 -3.49
N SER A 9 2.02 -19.15 -2.94
CA SER A 9 1.30 -18.14 -2.17
C SER A 9 0.77 -17.04 -3.07
N GLN A 10 -0.52 -16.74 -2.96
CA GLN A 10 -1.16 -15.60 -3.57
C GLN A 10 -1.68 -14.68 -2.48
N LEU A 11 -1.25 -13.41 -2.50
CA LEU A 11 -1.64 -12.38 -1.55
C LEU A 11 -2.38 -11.26 -2.29
N THR A 12 -3.62 -10.98 -1.90
CA THR A 12 -4.41 -9.89 -2.48
C THR A 12 -4.61 -8.80 -1.43
N LEU A 13 -4.21 -7.57 -1.75
CA LEU A 13 -4.34 -6.40 -0.87
C LEU A 13 -5.60 -5.61 -1.25
N VAL A 14 -6.45 -5.34 -0.26
CA VAL A 14 -7.72 -4.64 -0.44
C VAL A 14 -7.94 -3.59 0.64
N SER A 15 -8.58 -2.49 0.27
CA SER A 15 -9.07 -1.46 1.19
C SER A 15 -10.54 -1.18 0.92
N GLY A 16 -11.25 -0.76 1.95
CA GLY A 16 -12.64 -0.34 1.81
C GLY A 16 -13.21 0.23 3.09
N ARG A 17 -14.37 0.86 2.95
CA ARG A 17 -15.09 1.44 4.08
C ARG A 17 -15.98 0.40 4.74
N GLU A 18 -15.73 0.17 6.02
CA GLU A 18 -16.57 -0.69 6.86
C GLU A 18 -17.45 0.15 7.79
N ARG A 19 -18.69 -0.29 7.94
CA ARG A 19 -19.60 0.35 8.89
C ARG A 19 -19.28 -0.11 10.30
N SER A 20 -18.76 0.80 11.13
CA SER A 20 -18.75 0.68 12.57
C SER A 20 -20.11 1.12 13.13
N ARG A 21 -20.34 1.00 14.44
CA ARG A 21 -21.64 1.32 15.06
C ARG A 21 -22.18 2.70 14.67
N TRP A 22 -21.31 3.70 14.50
CA TRP A 22 -21.69 5.12 14.36
C TRP A 22 -21.00 5.82 13.18
N GLU A 23 -19.99 5.19 12.58
CA GLU A 23 -19.16 5.82 11.53
C GLU A 23 -18.67 4.79 10.51
N TYR A 24 -18.22 5.27 9.38
CA TYR A 24 -17.49 4.46 8.41
C TYR A 24 -15.99 4.55 8.69
N VAL A 25 -15.37 3.41 8.94
CA VAL A 25 -13.93 3.29 9.15
C VAL A 25 -13.31 2.71 7.90
N LEU A 26 -12.18 3.28 7.47
CA LEU A 26 -11.39 2.71 6.38
C LEU A 26 -10.60 1.52 6.93
N GLU A 27 -10.87 0.34 6.40
CA GLU A 27 -10.16 -0.89 6.77
C GLU A 27 -9.31 -1.41 5.63
N HIS A 28 -8.24 -2.11 5.98
CA HIS A 28 -7.28 -2.70 5.06
C HIS A 28 -7.07 -4.16 5.39
N ARG A 29 -7.06 -5.00 4.36
CA ARG A 29 -6.96 -6.44 4.49
C ARG A 29 -5.96 -7.01 3.47
N ALA A 30 -5.32 -8.10 3.87
CA ALA A 30 -4.54 -8.95 2.99
C ALA A 30 -5.16 -10.35 3.00
N ALA A 31 -5.58 -10.83 1.84
CA ALA A 31 -6.13 -12.18 1.67
C ALA A 31 -5.03 -13.11 1.18
N LEU A 32 -4.68 -14.13 1.97
CA LEU A 32 -3.71 -15.16 1.62
C LEU A 32 -4.43 -16.42 1.15
N VAL A 33 -4.11 -16.83 -0.06
CA VAL A 33 -4.58 -18.08 -0.67
C VAL A 33 -3.37 -18.92 -1.06
N PHE A 34 -3.41 -20.21 -0.79
CA PHE A 34 -2.46 -21.16 -1.34
C PHE A 34 -3.04 -21.79 -2.59
N THR A 35 -2.23 -21.89 -3.62
CA THR A 35 -2.59 -22.56 -4.88
C THR A 35 -1.66 -23.74 -5.12
N TYR A 36 -2.21 -24.82 -5.68
CA TYR A 36 -1.47 -26.00 -6.11
C TYR A 36 -1.74 -26.17 -7.61
N ASN A 37 -0.72 -26.09 -8.44
CA ASN A 37 -0.86 -26.07 -9.90
C ASN A 37 -1.95 -25.09 -10.38
N GLY A 38 -1.97 -23.88 -9.81
CA GLY A 38 -2.93 -22.83 -10.15
C GLY A 38 -4.33 -22.99 -9.54
N GLN A 39 -4.63 -24.13 -8.90
CA GLN A 39 -5.92 -24.33 -8.24
C GLN A 39 -5.87 -23.89 -6.77
N PRO A 40 -6.75 -22.97 -6.36
CA PRO A 40 -6.76 -22.49 -5.00
C PRO A 40 -7.27 -23.53 -4.02
N THR A 41 -6.68 -23.52 -2.83
CA THR A 41 -7.17 -24.34 -1.71
C THR A 41 -8.59 -23.91 -1.30
N VAL A 42 -9.42 -24.89 -0.98
CA VAL A 42 -10.76 -24.66 -0.44
C VAL A 42 -10.79 -25.13 1.01
N ASP A 43 -11.03 -24.19 1.92
CA ASP A 43 -11.20 -24.43 3.35
C ASP A 43 -10.18 -25.41 3.97
N ARG A 44 -10.69 -26.39 4.73
CA ARG A 44 -9.89 -27.40 5.44
C ARG A 44 -9.68 -28.69 4.65
N ASN A 45 -10.05 -28.69 3.36
CA ASN A 45 -9.86 -29.90 2.57
C ASN A 45 -8.37 -30.26 2.49
N PRO A 46 -7.96 -31.48 2.84
CA PRO A 46 -6.56 -31.90 2.77
C PRO A 46 -6.05 -32.10 1.34
N GLU A 47 -6.95 -32.16 0.36
CA GLU A 47 -6.62 -32.38 -1.04
C GLU A 47 -7.13 -31.25 -1.92
N VAL A 48 -6.40 -30.97 -2.99
CA VAL A 48 -6.83 -30.10 -4.10
C VAL A 48 -7.13 -30.98 -5.31
N MET A 49 -8.30 -30.82 -5.90
CA MET A 49 -8.71 -31.55 -7.09
C MET A 49 -8.51 -30.69 -8.33
N ILE A 50 -7.84 -31.24 -9.33
CA ILE A 50 -7.64 -30.61 -10.64
C ILE A 50 -8.32 -31.47 -11.69
N LEU A 51 -9.19 -30.84 -12.48
CA LEU A 51 -9.85 -31.48 -13.61
C LEU A 51 -9.05 -31.17 -14.88
N ASN A 52 -8.41 -32.20 -15.45
CA ASN A 52 -7.73 -32.14 -16.74
C ASN A 52 -8.50 -33.00 -17.75
N GLY A 53 -9.45 -32.35 -18.42
CA GLY A 53 -10.35 -33.06 -19.35
C GLY A 53 -11.23 -34.07 -18.61
N THR A 54 -11.06 -35.37 -18.88
CA THR A 54 -11.80 -36.48 -18.25
C THR A 54 -11.09 -37.05 -17.01
N GLU A 55 -9.85 -36.61 -16.74
CA GLU A 55 -9.06 -37.11 -15.61
C GLU A 55 -9.09 -36.13 -14.43
N THR A 56 -9.30 -36.69 -13.24
CA THR A 56 -9.22 -35.94 -12.00
C THR A 56 -7.89 -36.23 -11.30
N GLN A 57 -7.04 -35.24 -11.19
CA GLN A 57 -5.81 -35.32 -10.40
C GLN A 57 -6.10 -34.83 -8.97
N ARG A 58 -5.62 -35.59 -7.97
CA ARG A 58 -5.68 -35.22 -6.56
C ARG A 58 -4.29 -34.87 -6.07
N ILE A 59 -4.12 -33.66 -5.57
CA ILE A 59 -2.87 -33.19 -5.00
C ILE A 59 -3.04 -33.08 -3.49
N GLN A 60 -2.16 -33.76 -2.76
CA GLN A 60 -2.12 -33.68 -1.30
C GLN A 60 -1.54 -32.33 -0.88
N ARG A 61 -2.26 -31.59 -0.02
CA ARG A 61 -1.75 -30.34 0.54
C ARG A 61 -0.59 -30.61 1.48
N GLN A 62 0.30 -29.60 1.58
CA GLN A 62 1.48 -29.62 2.45
C GLN A 62 1.33 -28.59 3.61
N PRO A 63 0.62 -28.92 4.69
CA PRO A 63 0.31 -27.99 5.78
C PRO A 63 1.56 -27.42 6.47
N ALA A 64 2.65 -28.21 6.52
CA ALA A 64 3.92 -27.76 7.09
C ALA A 64 4.54 -26.61 6.29
N VAL A 65 4.54 -26.72 4.95
CA VAL A 65 5.04 -25.67 4.04
C VAL A 65 4.13 -24.44 4.09
N GLU A 66 2.81 -24.64 4.05
CA GLU A 66 1.85 -23.53 4.20
C GLU A 66 2.04 -22.79 5.52
N LYS A 67 2.36 -23.49 6.61
CA LYS A 67 2.66 -22.88 7.91
C LYS A 67 3.91 -22.03 7.84
N GLN A 68 4.98 -22.49 7.17
CA GLN A 68 6.20 -21.71 6.99
C GLN A 68 5.94 -20.44 6.17
N LEU A 69 5.14 -20.55 5.11
CA LEU A 69 4.75 -19.38 4.29
C LEU A 69 3.94 -18.37 5.11
N ARG A 70 2.99 -18.81 5.94
CA ARG A 70 2.28 -17.91 6.87
C ARG A 70 3.23 -17.22 7.85
N GLN A 71 4.26 -17.91 8.33
CA GLN A 71 5.26 -17.32 9.22
C GLN A 71 6.07 -16.22 8.55
N ILE A 72 6.35 -16.34 7.24
CA ILE A 72 6.99 -15.26 6.47
C ILE A 72 6.12 -14.01 6.52
N LEU A 73 4.82 -14.14 6.25
CA LEU A 73 3.89 -13.01 6.32
C LEU A 73 3.83 -12.40 7.74
N GLN A 74 3.82 -13.23 8.76
CA GLN A 74 3.83 -12.79 10.16
C GLN A 74 5.11 -12.02 10.54
N LYS A 75 6.27 -12.39 9.99
CA LYS A 75 7.53 -11.65 10.19
C LYS A 75 7.47 -10.23 9.64
N HIS A 76 6.63 -9.96 8.64
CA HIS A 76 6.32 -8.61 8.16
C HIS A 76 5.26 -7.87 9.00
N GLY A 77 4.92 -8.38 10.19
CA GLY A 77 4.00 -7.75 11.12
C GLY A 77 2.52 -8.09 10.92
N PHE A 78 2.18 -8.89 9.92
CA PHE A 78 0.81 -9.29 9.68
C PHE A 78 0.24 -10.15 10.80
N LYS A 79 -0.97 -9.84 11.21
CA LYS A 79 -1.74 -10.62 12.18
C LYS A 79 -3.02 -11.13 11.51
N LYS A 80 -3.47 -12.31 11.90
CA LYS A 80 -4.74 -12.85 11.41
C LYS A 80 -5.88 -11.91 11.83
N ALA A 81 -6.76 -11.58 10.89
CA ALA A 81 -7.89 -10.73 11.15
C ALA A 81 -8.85 -11.42 12.13
N SER A 82 -9.20 -10.74 13.22
CA SER A 82 -10.07 -11.28 14.27
C SER A 82 -11.56 -11.12 13.97
N ARG A 83 -11.93 -10.11 13.18
CA ARG A 83 -13.32 -9.81 12.81
C ARG A 83 -13.55 -10.08 11.33
N LYS A 84 -14.76 -10.55 11.00
CA LYS A 84 -15.23 -10.57 9.61
C LYS A 84 -15.48 -9.15 9.10
N SER A 85 -15.21 -8.95 7.83
CA SER A 85 -15.39 -7.70 7.11
C SER A 85 -16.03 -7.95 5.75
N SER A 86 -16.70 -6.97 5.18
CA SER A 86 -17.21 -7.02 3.80
C SER A 86 -16.06 -7.10 2.78
N LEU A 87 -14.85 -6.77 3.23
CA LEU A 87 -13.61 -6.86 2.44
C LEU A 87 -13.05 -8.28 2.38
N ASP A 88 -13.56 -9.20 3.20
CA ASP A 88 -13.03 -10.55 3.23
C ASP A 88 -13.16 -11.20 1.86
N ARG A 89 -12.05 -11.75 1.41
CA ARG A 89 -11.92 -12.49 0.15
C ARG A 89 -11.73 -13.97 0.46
N ARG A 90 -11.66 -14.77 -0.59
CA ARG A 90 -11.29 -16.18 -0.44
C ARG A 90 -9.91 -16.28 0.21
N GLY A 91 -9.75 -17.19 1.14
CA GLY A 91 -8.48 -17.45 1.84
C GLY A 91 -8.46 -16.97 3.28
N GLU A 92 -7.26 -16.87 3.81
CA GLU A 92 -7.02 -16.42 5.18
C GLU A 92 -6.81 -14.91 5.21
N MET A 93 -7.54 -14.22 6.07
CA MET A 93 -7.48 -12.76 6.15
C MET A 93 -6.48 -12.30 7.20
N PHE A 94 -5.64 -11.35 6.81
CA PHE A 94 -4.62 -10.72 7.63
C PHE A 94 -4.75 -9.20 7.59
N THR A 95 -4.17 -8.54 8.60
CA THR A 95 -4.09 -7.07 8.66
C THR A 95 -2.79 -6.64 9.34
N LEU A 96 -2.37 -5.41 9.10
CA LEU A 96 -1.30 -4.74 9.83
C LEU A 96 -1.88 -3.79 10.88
N PRO A 97 -1.10 -3.41 11.92
CA PRO A 97 -1.62 -2.66 13.07
C PRO A 97 -2.04 -1.23 12.74
N ASP A 98 -1.35 -0.57 11.82
CA ASP A 98 -1.54 0.84 11.51
C ASP A 98 -1.04 1.20 10.10
N ASP A 99 -1.29 2.43 9.67
CA ASP A 99 -0.94 2.95 8.36
C ASP A 99 0.58 2.96 8.11
N SER A 100 1.39 3.21 9.14
CA SER A 100 2.85 3.20 9.03
C SER A 100 3.37 1.81 8.68
N ALA A 101 2.80 0.77 9.32
CA ALA A 101 3.14 -0.62 9.03
C ALA A 101 2.73 -1.02 7.59
N TRP A 102 1.58 -0.53 7.10
CA TRP A 102 1.17 -0.75 5.71
C TRP A 102 2.11 -0.07 4.72
N LEU A 103 2.50 1.18 4.97
CA LEU A 103 3.45 1.91 4.12
C LEU A 103 4.82 1.25 4.11
N GLY A 104 5.33 0.82 5.29
CA GLY A 104 6.59 0.08 5.39
C GLY A 104 6.55 -1.24 4.62
N PHE A 105 5.45 -1.99 4.73
CA PHE A 105 5.25 -3.20 3.94
C PHE A 105 5.23 -2.94 2.44
N MET A 106 4.54 -1.90 1.99
CA MET A 106 4.51 -1.54 0.56
C MET A 106 5.87 -1.13 0.03
N HIS A 107 6.72 -0.50 0.86
CA HIS A 107 8.04 -0.05 0.47
C HIS A 107 9.06 -1.21 0.39
N GLU A 108 9.10 -2.08 1.39
CA GLU A 108 10.13 -3.11 1.54
C GLU A 108 9.57 -4.54 1.46
N GLY A 109 8.48 -4.80 2.17
CA GLY A 109 7.92 -6.13 2.30
C GLY A 109 7.39 -6.69 0.99
N LEU A 110 6.80 -5.84 0.15
CA LEU A 110 6.28 -6.22 -1.15
C LEU A 110 7.38 -6.77 -2.07
N ALA A 111 8.52 -6.10 -2.15
CA ALA A 111 9.68 -6.56 -2.93
C ALA A 111 10.23 -7.89 -2.39
N THR A 112 10.30 -8.04 -1.07
CA THR A 112 10.75 -9.27 -0.41
C THR A 112 9.83 -10.46 -0.74
N LEU A 113 8.50 -10.29 -0.67
CA LEU A 113 7.57 -11.36 -1.00
C LEU A 113 7.64 -11.74 -2.48
N ARG A 114 7.76 -10.76 -3.37
CA ARG A 114 7.94 -11.01 -4.82
C ARG A 114 9.24 -11.76 -5.11
N ALA A 115 10.33 -11.44 -4.44
CA ALA A 115 11.60 -12.16 -4.54
C ALA A 115 11.50 -13.62 -4.08
N LEU A 116 10.56 -13.93 -3.19
CA LEU A 116 10.22 -15.29 -2.75
C LEU A 116 9.16 -15.97 -3.63
N ASN A 117 8.92 -15.45 -4.84
CA ASN A 117 7.94 -15.95 -5.81
C ASN A 117 6.46 -15.92 -5.32
N TRP A 118 6.15 -15.02 -4.39
CA TRP A 118 4.75 -14.77 -4.05
C TRP A 118 4.06 -14.00 -5.17
N GLN A 119 2.86 -14.40 -5.51
CA GLN A 119 1.98 -13.61 -6.36
C GLN A 119 1.28 -12.58 -5.49
N VAL A 120 1.62 -11.29 -5.68
CA VAL A 120 0.99 -10.20 -4.92
C VAL A 120 0.17 -9.34 -5.87
N GLU A 121 -1.13 -9.36 -5.66
CA GLU A 121 -2.13 -8.56 -6.36
C GLU A 121 -2.54 -7.38 -5.46
N ILE A 122 -2.48 -6.19 -6.02
CA ILE A 122 -2.92 -4.97 -5.36
C ILE A 122 -4.20 -4.51 -6.04
N ASN A 123 -5.30 -4.49 -5.29
CA ASN A 123 -6.57 -4.03 -5.83
C ASN A 123 -6.49 -2.52 -6.16
N ASP A 124 -7.13 -2.07 -7.24
CA ASP A 124 -7.11 -0.68 -7.72
C ASP A 124 -7.51 0.34 -6.66
N GLY A 125 -8.44 -0.03 -5.77
CA GLY A 125 -8.86 0.80 -4.64
C GLY A 125 -8.00 0.70 -3.39
N PHE A 126 -6.87 -0.01 -3.42
CA PHE A 126 -6.03 -0.17 -2.23
C PHE A 126 -5.43 1.16 -1.77
N HIS A 127 -5.65 1.49 -0.49
CA HIS A 127 -5.33 2.82 0.05
C HIS A 127 -3.85 3.16 0.00
N PHE A 128 -2.97 2.19 0.22
CA PHE A 128 -1.52 2.36 0.26
C PHE A 128 -0.82 2.04 -1.07
N ASN A 129 -1.56 1.95 -2.17
CA ASN A 129 -0.98 1.88 -3.50
C ASN A 129 -0.46 3.27 -3.90
N VAL A 130 0.69 3.64 -3.33
CA VAL A 130 1.31 4.95 -3.50
C VAL A 130 2.35 4.92 -4.60
N GLN A 131 2.41 6.00 -5.38
CA GLN A 131 3.43 6.20 -6.38
C GLN A 131 4.70 6.79 -5.71
N PRO A 132 5.89 6.40 -6.13
CA PRO A 132 7.12 7.01 -5.65
C PRO A 132 7.23 8.46 -6.12
N VAL A 133 7.74 9.32 -5.24
CA VAL A 133 8.19 10.66 -5.64
C VAL A 133 9.56 10.52 -6.28
N GLU A 134 9.68 10.90 -7.55
CA GLU A 134 10.92 10.78 -8.30
C GLU A 134 11.93 11.84 -7.86
N HIS A 135 11.49 13.08 -7.76
CA HIS A 135 12.29 14.18 -7.23
C HIS A 135 11.41 15.35 -6.76
N TRP A 136 12.01 16.20 -5.94
CA TRP A 136 11.43 17.46 -5.46
C TRP A 136 12.00 18.59 -6.30
N TYR A 137 11.22 19.65 -6.51
CA TYR A 137 11.74 20.87 -7.13
C TYR A 137 11.35 22.10 -6.31
N ALA A 138 12.26 23.08 -6.30
CA ALA A 138 12.04 24.39 -5.75
C ALA A 138 12.61 25.40 -6.76
N GLU A 139 11.76 26.22 -7.35
CA GLU A 139 12.13 27.22 -8.34
C GLU A 139 11.74 28.61 -7.82
N VAL A 140 12.64 29.57 -7.93
CA VAL A 140 12.40 30.93 -7.55
C VAL A 140 12.53 31.79 -8.83
N GLU A 141 11.43 32.39 -9.26
CA GLU A 141 11.42 33.29 -10.38
C GLU A 141 11.34 34.74 -9.89
N GLU A 142 12.26 35.60 -10.34
CA GLU A 142 12.20 37.06 -10.12
C GLU A 142 11.32 37.66 -11.19
N GLU A 143 10.22 38.29 -10.79
CA GLU A 143 9.40 39.08 -11.73
C GLU A 143 10.07 40.40 -11.98
N ALA A 144 10.52 40.60 -13.23
CA ALA A 144 11.23 41.84 -13.65
C ALA A 144 10.35 43.08 -13.39
N GLY A 145 10.75 43.89 -12.41
CA GLY A 145 10.09 45.16 -12.09
C GLY A 145 9.29 45.18 -10.79
N HIS A 146 9.18 44.08 -10.06
CA HIS A 146 8.55 44.04 -8.74
C HIS A 146 9.47 43.37 -7.69
N GLN A 147 9.39 43.84 -6.45
CA GLN A 147 10.16 43.28 -5.32
C GLN A 147 9.54 41.95 -4.80
N TRP A 148 8.94 41.14 -5.66
CA TRP A 148 8.28 39.91 -5.33
C TRP A 148 8.95 38.74 -6.03
N PHE A 149 9.05 37.63 -5.31
CA PHE A 149 9.56 36.37 -5.83
C PHE A 149 8.39 35.40 -5.99
N ASP A 150 8.30 34.72 -7.12
CA ASP A 150 7.42 33.58 -7.27
C ASP A 150 8.16 32.32 -6.85
N LEU A 151 7.69 31.66 -5.79
CA LEU A 151 8.26 30.42 -5.28
C LEU A 151 7.41 29.25 -5.74
N GLN A 152 7.93 28.44 -6.63
CA GLN A 152 7.30 27.20 -7.07
C GLN A 152 7.91 26.02 -6.34
N LEU A 153 7.12 25.37 -5.47
CA LEU A 153 7.49 24.15 -4.78
C LEU A 153 6.65 22.99 -5.30
N GLY A 154 7.29 21.86 -5.60
CA GLY A 154 6.56 20.73 -6.12
C GLY A 154 7.32 19.41 -6.08
N ILE A 155 6.65 18.40 -6.59
CA ILE A 155 7.15 17.03 -6.74
C ILE A 155 6.91 16.53 -8.15
N VAL A 156 7.74 15.60 -8.60
CA VAL A 156 7.54 14.87 -9.85
C VAL A 156 7.16 13.44 -9.53
N VAL A 157 6.08 12.99 -10.15
CA VAL A 157 5.54 11.63 -10.02
C VAL A 157 5.14 11.14 -11.40
N ASN A 158 5.67 10.00 -11.83
CA ASN A 158 5.48 9.44 -13.17
C ASN A 158 5.80 10.46 -14.29
N GLY A 159 6.88 11.25 -14.12
CA GLY A 159 7.29 12.30 -15.05
C GLY A 159 6.40 13.55 -15.07
N GLN A 160 5.35 13.61 -14.25
CA GLN A 160 4.44 14.75 -14.17
C GLN A 160 4.73 15.62 -12.95
N ARG A 161 4.75 16.94 -13.15
CA ARG A 161 4.98 17.93 -12.08
C ARG A 161 3.68 18.25 -11.34
N TYR A 162 3.74 18.24 -10.00
CA TYR A 162 2.63 18.60 -9.12
C TYR A 162 3.07 19.70 -8.15
N SER A 163 2.34 20.82 -8.12
CA SER A 163 2.58 21.87 -7.15
C SER A 163 2.15 21.46 -5.75
N LEU A 164 3.00 21.73 -4.76
CA LEU A 164 2.68 21.47 -3.34
C LEU A 164 1.88 22.60 -2.70
N LEU A 165 1.85 23.79 -3.29
CA LEU A 165 1.17 24.94 -2.70
C LEU A 165 -0.32 24.71 -2.46
N PRO A 166 -1.12 24.17 -3.39
CA PRO A 166 -2.52 23.85 -3.13
C PRO A 166 -2.71 22.86 -2.00
N ILE A 167 -1.80 21.89 -1.89
CA ILE A 167 -1.81 20.87 -0.84
C ILE A 167 -1.53 21.48 0.53
N LEU A 168 -0.50 22.30 0.63
CA LEU A 168 -0.15 23.01 1.86
C LEU A 168 -1.27 23.94 2.31
N LEU A 169 -1.89 24.67 1.39
CA LEU A 169 -3.03 25.55 1.68
C LEU A 169 -4.26 24.74 2.17
N HIS A 170 -4.49 23.58 1.57
CA HIS A 170 -5.55 22.68 2.04
C HIS A 170 -5.28 22.16 3.45
N LEU A 171 -4.06 21.72 3.74
CA LEU A 171 -3.65 21.25 5.08
C LEU A 171 -3.75 22.36 6.14
N LEU A 172 -3.30 23.57 5.81
CA LEU A 172 -3.41 24.72 6.70
C LEU A 172 -4.86 25.03 7.08
N ARG A 173 -5.80 24.84 6.15
CA ARG A 173 -7.23 25.07 6.40
C ARG A 173 -7.91 23.96 7.16
N THR A 174 -7.58 22.70 6.85
CA THR A 174 -8.30 21.52 7.38
C THR A 174 -7.63 20.93 8.61
N GLN A 175 -6.31 20.99 8.69
CA GLN A 175 -5.50 20.39 9.76
C GLN A 175 -4.35 21.31 10.20
N PRO A 176 -4.64 22.54 10.69
CA PRO A 176 -3.59 23.52 11.02
C PRO A 176 -2.60 23.01 12.07
N ARG A 177 -3.06 22.14 12.99
CA ARG A 177 -2.18 21.54 14.02
C ARG A 177 -1.12 20.59 13.44
N LEU A 178 -1.34 20.06 12.23
CA LEU A 178 -0.39 19.16 11.58
C LEU A 178 0.89 19.93 11.18
N LEU A 179 0.74 21.19 10.79
CA LEU A 179 1.84 22.07 10.33
C LEU A 179 2.36 23.00 11.44
N ASP A 180 1.87 22.87 12.67
CA ASP A 180 2.40 23.60 13.82
C ASP A 180 3.85 23.16 14.09
N PRO A 181 4.82 24.10 14.14
CA PRO A 181 6.24 23.79 14.36
C PRO A 181 6.52 22.97 15.61
N VAL A 182 5.78 23.19 16.69
CA VAL A 182 5.93 22.46 17.96
C VAL A 182 5.49 20.99 17.76
N ASN A 183 4.35 20.78 17.11
CA ASN A 183 3.86 19.44 16.82
C ASN A 183 4.75 18.70 15.81
N LEU A 184 5.24 19.39 14.78
CA LEU A 184 6.18 18.83 13.81
C LEU A 184 7.50 18.40 14.46
N ALA A 185 8.01 19.18 15.42
CA ALA A 185 9.24 18.85 16.12
C ALA A 185 9.16 17.56 16.97
N GLN A 186 7.95 17.18 17.39
CA GLN A 186 7.71 15.99 18.22
C GLN A 186 7.42 14.72 17.39
N ARG A 187 7.22 14.86 16.07
CA ARG A 187 6.91 13.73 15.19
C ARG A 187 8.17 13.03 14.71
N SER A 188 8.02 11.72 14.42
CA SER A 188 9.11 10.93 13.83
C SER A 188 9.41 11.42 12.41
N ASP A 189 10.69 11.35 12.03
CA ASP A 189 11.13 11.65 10.65
C ASP A 189 10.59 10.64 9.63
N ASP A 190 10.19 9.44 10.10
CA ASP A 190 9.61 8.39 9.25
C ASP A 190 8.10 8.57 9.02
N GLU A 191 7.48 9.52 9.70
CA GLU A 191 6.03 9.75 9.56
C GLU A 191 5.71 10.37 8.21
N LYS A 192 4.84 9.71 7.46
CA LYS A 192 4.45 10.11 6.11
C LYS A 192 2.97 10.47 6.06
N LEU A 193 2.66 11.48 5.29
CA LEU A 193 1.30 11.91 4.98
C LEU A 193 0.90 11.36 3.61
N LEU A 194 -0.21 10.64 3.56
CA LEU A 194 -0.81 10.19 2.31
C LEU A 194 -1.59 11.33 1.67
N ILE A 195 -1.24 11.65 0.44
CA ILE A 195 -1.86 12.73 -0.32
C ILE A 195 -2.35 12.19 -1.66
N GLU A 196 -3.55 12.57 -2.03
CA GLU A 196 -4.09 12.35 -3.36
C GLU A 196 -3.81 13.58 -4.22
N LEU A 197 -2.97 13.39 -5.25
CA LEU A 197 -2.63 14.44 -6.21
C LEU A 197 -3.71 14.47 -7.27
N LYS A 198 -4.32 15.63 -7.46
CA LYS A 198 -5.24 15.87 -8.58
C LYS A 198 -4.46 16.51 -9.73
N PRO A 199 -4.54 15.98 -10.95
CA PRO A 199 -3.92 16.60 -12.09
C PRO A 199 -4.53 17.99 -12.32
N SER A 200 -3.67 18.99 -12.57
CA SER A 200 -4.08 20.35 -12.93
C SER A 200 -4.44 20.38 -14.42
N GLY A 201 -5.61 19.83 -14.81
CA GLY A 201 -6.03 19.80 -16.21
C GLY A 201 -7.35 19.07 -16.42
N PHE A 202 -8.11 19.53 -17.42
CA PHE A 202 -9.32 18.85 -17.91
C PHE A 202 -8.88 17.62 -18.70
N GLY A 203 -8.97 16.43 -18.09
CA GLY A 203 -8.77 15.16 -18.78
C GLY A 203 -7.98 14.19 -17.92
N ASP A 204 -8.60 13.09 -17.65
CA ASP A 204 -8.17 11.90 -16.92
C ASP A 204 -8.16 12.01 -15.39
N SER A 205 -9.10 11.27 -14.82
CA SER A 205 -9.49 11.38 -13.40
C SER A 205 -8.73 10.42 -12.47
N SER A 206 -7.62 9.86 -12.87
CA SER A 206 -6.80 9.02 -12.00
C SER A 206 -5.79 9.86 -11.22
N GLY A 207 -6.22 10.38 -10.08
CA GLY A 207 -5.31 11.04 -9.14
C GLY A 207 -4.23 10.07 -8.66
N ALA A 208 -2.96 10.49 -8.71
CA ALA A 208 -1.87 9.73 -8.11
C ALA A 208 -1.91 9.89 -6.59
N LYS A 209 -1.68 8.79 -5.84
CA LYS A 209 -1.47 8.87 -4.39
C LYS A 209 0.02 8.82 -4.10
N VAL A 210 0.47 9.68 -3.21
CA VAL A 210 1.86 9.75 -2.76
C VAL A 210 1.94 9.77 -1.24
N ALA A 211 3.04 9.25 -0.70
CA ALA A 211 3.36 9.35 0.71
C ALA A 211 4.47 10.39 0.87
N LEU A 212 4.14 11.57 1.38
CA LEU A 212 5.10 12.65 1.60
C LEU A 212 5.58 12.63 3.05
N PRO A 213 6.90 12.78 3.31
CA PRO A 213 7.41 12.96 4.65
C PRO A 213 6.87 14.25 5.24
N LEU A 214 6.44 14.22 6.51
CA LEU A 214 5.99 15.42 7.24
C LEU A 214 7.15 16.35 7.59
N ARG A 215 8.36 15.78 7.71
CA ARG A 215 9.60 16.52 7.93
C ARG A 215 10.59 16.16 6.84
N VAL A 216 11.15 17.16 6.20
CA VAL A 216 12.28 16.98 5.29
C VAL A 216 13.56 17.07 6.13
N SER A 217 14.11 15.92 6.51
CA SER A 217 15.42 15.90 7.16
C SER A 217 16.51 16.19 6.13
N LYS A 218 17.66 16.71 6.58
CA LYS A 218 18.82 16.99 5.71
C LYS A 218 19.33 15.76 4.95
N ALA A 219 18.93 14.56 5.34
CA ALA A 219 19.29 13.32 4.67
C ALA A 219 18.51 13.07 3.35
N HIS A 220 17.45 13.84 3.08
CA HIS A 220 16.65 13.74 1.85
C HIS A 220 16.85 14.94 0.90
N GLY A 221 17.80 15.80 1.21
CA GLY A 221 17.97 17.07 0.53
C GLY A 221 19.18 17.10 -0.42
N ASP A 222 19.16 16.37 -1.52
CA ASP A 222 19.81 16.84 -2.73
C ASP A 222 18.82 17.76 -3.45
N PHE A 223 18.68 18.97 -2.91
CA PHE A 223 18.11 20.09 -3.66
C PHE A 223 19.22 20.59 -4.60
N LEU A 224 19.12 20.26 -5.86
CA LEU A 224 19.86 20.91 -6.94
C LEU A 224 19.22 22.25 -7.27
#